data_812f82f9f3c8f0a7f6f12b884048fa32
#
_entry.id   812f82f9f3c8f0a7f6f12b884048fa32
#
_cell.length_a   1.000
_cell.length_b   1.000
_cell.length_c   1.000
_cell.angle_alpha   90.00
_cell.angle_beta   90.00
_cell.angle_gamma   90.00
#
_symmetry.space_group_name_H-M   'P 1'
#
loop_
_entity.id
_entity.type
_entity.pdbx_description
1 polymer ?
#
loop_
_entity_poly.entity_id
_entity_poly.type
_entity_poly.pdbx_seq_one_letter_code
_entity_poly.pdbx_strand_id
1 'polypeptide(L)'
;MDFGTPIGSEAGFTRPAVVVTADGFLRYRPTTVFVVPLTSARRVFPSHIDVVPDDVNGLTQRSTALVEQMRAVAVERCSATDGRIGAVVSHQILDVLAMITGMP
;
A
#
# COMPACT_ATOMS: atom_id res chain seq x y z
N MET A 1 1.37 7.20 -2.17
CA MET A 1 1.12 6.91 -3.57
C MET A 1 -0.33 6.52 -3.80
N ASP A 2 -0.88 7.00 -4.87
CA ASP A 2 -2.20 6.58 -5.34
C ASP A 2 -2.01 5.57 -6.45
N PHE A 3 -2.86 4.58 -6.53
CA PHE A 3 -2.78 3.65 -7.65
C PHE A 3 -3.87 3.91 -8.71
N GLY A 4 -4.34 5.12 -8.80
CA GLY A 4 -5.25 5.57 -9.85
C GLY A 4 -6.59 4.86 -9.84
N THR A 5 -7.13 4.59 -11.03
CA THR A 5 -8.41 3.92 -11.17
C THR A 5 -8.28 2.46 -10.76
N PRO A 6 -8.98 2.01 -9.72
CA PRO A 6 -8.93 0.61 -9.32
C PRO A 6 -9.45 -0.32 -10.40
N ILE A 7 -8.91 -1.52 -10.43
CA ILE A 7 -9.45 -2.58 -11.27
C ILE A 7 -10.67 -3.16 -10.56
N GLY A 8 -11.72 -3.41 -11.29
CA GLY A 8 -12.91 -4.02 -10.74
C GLY A 8 -13.99 -3.02 -10.39
N SER A 9 -14.66 -3.23 -9.29
CA SER A 9 -15.91 -2.54 -8.97
C SER A 9 -15.80 -1.14 -8.40
N GLU A 10 -14.60 -0.72 -7.97
CA GLU A 10 -14.46 0.62 -7.41
C GLU A 10 -14.21 1.66 -8.49
N ALA A 11 -14.87 1.55 -9.56
CA ALA A 11 -14.67 2.31 -10.78
C ALA A 11 -14.50 3.82 -10.51
N GLY A 12 -13.41 4.37 -11.02
CA GLY A 12 -13.19 5.81 -11.06
C GLY A 12 -12.62 6.45 -9.81
N PHE A 13 -12.46 5.72 -8.72
CA PHE A 13 -11.91 6.31 -7.51
C PHE A 13 -10.41 6.12 -7.43
N THR A 14 -9.71 7.22 -7.16
CA THR A 14 -8.30 7.19 -6.81
C THR A 14 -8.19 6.87 -5.33
N ARG A 15 -7.37 5.88 -4.98
CA ARG A 15 -7.17 5.48 -3.60
C ARG A 15 -5.70 5.49 -3.27
N PRO A 16 -5.35 5.93 -2.05
CA PRO A 16 -3.97 5.82 -1.62
C PRO A 16 -3.57 4.36 -1.43
N ALA A 17 -2.30 4.08 -1.67
CA ALA A 17 -1.75 2.75 -1.48
C ALA A 17 -0.27 2.87 -1.13
N VAL A 18 0.23 1.88 -0.41
CA VAL A 18 1.65 1.79 -0.10
C VAL A 18 2.32 0.94 -1.18
N VAL A 19 3.35 1.49 -1.81
CA VAL A 19 4.18 0.71 -2.73
C VAL A 19 5.15 -0.12 -1.90
N VAL A 20 5.01 -1.44 -2.00
CA VAL A 20 5.86 -2.37 -1.26
C VAL A 20 6.95 -2.99 -2.11
N THR A 21 7.04 -2.61 -3.37
CA THR A 21 8.16 -3.02 -4.22
C THR A 21 9.43 -2.31 -3.76
N ALA A 22 10.49 -3.09 -3.54
CA ALA A 22 11.75 -2.53 -3.05
C ALA A 22 12.38 -1.57 -4.08
N ASP A 23 13.03 -0.52 -3.58
CA ASP A 23 13.73 0.45 -4.43
C ASP A 23 14.72 -0.22 -5.38
N GLY A 24 15.43 -1.24 -4.90
CA GLY A 24 16.37 -1.98 -5.72
C GLY A 24 15.74 -2.65 -6.92
N PHE A 25 14.50 -3.11 -6.77
CA PHE A 25 13.76 -3.70 -7.90
C PHE A 25 13.19 -2.61 -8.82
N LEU A 26 12.77 -1.49 -8.26
CA LEU A 26 12.25 -0.37 -9.05
C LEU A 26 13.28 0.17 -10.05
N ARG A 27 14.57 0.01 -9.77
CA ARG A 27 15.65 0.42 -10.68
C ARG A 27 15.63 -0.32 -12.01
N TYR A 28 15.03 -1.50 -12.06
CA TYR A 28 14.87 -2.26 -13.30
C TYR A 28 13.72 -1.73 -14.16
N ARG A 29 13.01 -0.70 -13.68
CA ARG A 29 11.86 -0.10 -14.36
C ARG A 29 10.79 -1.13 -14.71
N PRO A 30 10.27 -1.87 -13.71
CA PRO A 30 9.23 -2.84 -13.96
C PRO A 30 7.96 -2.18 -14.51
N THR A 31 7.17 -2.92 -15.24
CA THR A 31 5.88 -2.44 -15.73
C THR A 31 4.79 -2.54 -14.68
N THR A 32 5.03 -3.30 -13.63
CA THR A 32 4.10 -3.44 -12.51
C THR A 32 4.82 -3.24 -11.19
N VAL A 33 4.07 -2.81 -10.19
CA VAL A 33 4.56 -2.71 -8.83
C VAL A 33 3.55 -3.38 -7.90
N PHE A 34 4.02 -3.83 -6.74
CA PHE A 34 3.15 -4.37 -5.71
C PHE A 34 2.71 -3.26 -4.79
N VAL A 35 1.41 -3.21 -4.52
CA VAL A 35 0.83 -2.19 -3.66
C VAL A 35 -0.07 -2.82 -2.61
N VAL A 36 -0.13 -2.18 -1.43
CA VAL A 36 -1.07 -2.49 -0.37
C VAL A 36 -2.05 -1.33 -0.32
N PRO A 37 -3.34 -1.58 -0.59
CA PRO A 37 -4.32 -0.50 -0.57
C PRO A 37 -4.57 0.01 0.86
N LEU A 38 -4.86 1.30 0.94
CA LEU A 38 -5.27 1.95 2.17
C LEU A 38 -6.75 2.32 2.07
N THR A 39 -7.46 2.19 3.19
CA THR A 39 -8.85 2.63 3.27
C THR A 39 -9.03 3.51 4.49
N SER A 40 -9.89 4.53 4.38
CA SER A 40 -10.27 5.34 5.52
C SER A 40 -11.33 4.65 6.38
N ALA A 41 -11.97 3.61 5.86
CA ALA A 41 -12.92 2.82 6.64
C ALA A 41 -12.15 2.04 7.70
N ARG A 42 -12.53 2.23 8.96
CA ARG A 42 -11.84 1.57 10.05
C ARG A 42 -12.23 0.11 10.12
N ARG A 43 -11.22 -0.75 10.08
CA ARG A 43 -11.41 -2.21 10.18
C ARG A 43 -10.37 -2.78 11.13
N VAL A 44 -10.76 -3.81 11.85
CA VAL A 44 -9.85 -4.54 12.73
C VAL A 44 -9.84 -6.00 12.31
N PHE A 45 -8.69 -6.45 11.84
CA PHE A 45 -8.50 -7.82 11.40
C PHE A 45 -7.01 -8.14 11.49
N PRO A 46 -6.61 -9.40 11.67
CA PRO A 46 -5.18 -9.72 11.85
C PRO A 46 -4.24 -9.24 10.74
N SER A 47 -4.74 -9.10 9.52
CA SER A 47 -3.94 -8.63 8.39
C SER A 47 -4.05 -7.13 8.14
N HIS A 48 -4.74 -6.39 9.00
CA HIS A 48 -4.92 -4.95 8.85
C HIS A 48 -3.97 -4.19 9.76
N ILE A 49 -3.39 -3.12 9.22
CA ILE A 49 -2.45 -2.26 9.94
C ILE A 49 -2.99 -0.84 9.97
N ASP A 50 -3.00 -0.26 11.16
CA ASP A 50 -3.42 1.11 11.37
C ASP A 50 -2.29 2.05 10.94
N VAL A 51 -2.62 3.03 10.11
CA VAL A 51 -1.65 4.02 9.61
C VAL A 51 -2.17 5.41 9.94
N VAL A 52 -1.46 6.10 10.81
CA VAL A 52 -1.82 7.44 11.27
C VAL A 52 -1.10 8.47 10.41
N PRO A 53 -1.78 9.58 10.02
CA PRO A 53 -1.11 10.67 9.32
C PRO A 53 0.09 11.17 10.10
N ASP A 54 1.18 11.44 9.38
CA ASP A 54 2.37 12.05 9.95
C ASP A 54 2.99 13.03 8.94
N ASP A 55 4.10 13.66 9.32
CA ASP A 55 4.73 14.70 8.49
C ASP A 55 5.31 14.15 7.18
N VAL A 56 5.46 12.85 7.07
CA VAL A 56 6.19 12.21 5.97
C VAL A 56 5.27 11.44 5.03
N ASN A 57 4.19 10.82 5.54
CA ASN A 57 3.39 9.93 4.71
C ASN A 57 2.36 10.64 3.82
N GLY A 58 2.09 11.90 4.07
CA GLY A 58 1.18 12.69 3.23
C GLY A 58 -0.30 12.32 3.35
N LEU A 59 -0.66 11.46 4.29
CA LEU A 59 -2.06 11.11 4.51
C LEU A 59 -2.80 12.25 5.21
N THR A 60 -4.04 12.46 4.83
CA THR A 60 -4.89 13.49 5.43
C THR A 60 -5.81 12.93 6.51
N GLN A 61 -5.96 11.62 6.56
CA GLN A 61 -6.79 10.98 7.57
C GLN A 61 -6.25 9.61 7.92
N ARG A 62 -6.60 9.14 9.10
CA ARG A 62 -6.22 7.82 9.57
C ARG A 62 -6.73 6.76 8.61
N SER A 63 -5.89 5.80 8.30
CA SER A 63 -6.17 4.78 7.30
C SER A 63 -5.84 3.40 7.84
N THR A 64 -6.40 2.40 7.19
CA THR A 64 -6.10 0.99 7.45
C THR A 64 -5.45 0.40 6.21
N ALA A 65 -4.27 -0.19 6.39
CA ALA A 65 -3.60 -0.91 5.31
C ALA A 65 -4.14 -2.33 5.24
N LEU A 66 -4.66 -2.69 4.08
CA LEU A 66 -5.29 -3.99 3.84
C LEU A 66 -4.27 -4.92 3.23
N VAL A 67 -3.40 -5.49 4.08
CA VAL A 67 -2.24 -6.24 3.60
C VAL A 67 -2.65 -7.49 2.82
N GLU A 68 -3.72 -8.14 3.21
CA GLU A 68 -4.22 -9.33 2.48
C GLU A 68 -4.71 -8.98 1.07
N GLN A 69 -4.89 -7.70 0.76
CA GLN A 69 -5.30 -7.24 -0.58
C GLN A 69 -4.14 -6.72 -1.40
N MET A 70 -2.91 -7.03 -0.99
CA MET A 70 -1.73 -6.70 -1.79
C MET A 70 -1.89 -7.25 -3.20
N ARG A 71 -1.55 -6.43 -4.19
CA ARG A 71 -1.66 -6.85 -5.58
C ARG A 71 -0.65 -6.13 -6.45
N ALA A 72 -0.42 -6.69 -7.63
CA ALA A 72 0.36 -6.04 -8.67
C ALA A 72 -0.55 -5.10 -9.46
N VAL A 73 -0.07 -3.90 -9.70
CA VAL A 73 -0.78 -2.92 -10.54
C VAL A 73 0.19 -2.38 -11.58
N ALA A 74 -0.33 -1.98 -12.73
CA ALA A 74 0.48 -1.37 -13.76
C ALA A 74 1.02 -0.03 -13.26
N VAL A 75 2.31 0.22 -13.47
CA VAL A 75 2.95 1.47 -13.04
C VAL A 75 2.23 2.68 -13.64
N GLU A 76 1.77 2.58 -14.87
CA GLU A 76 1.06 3.67 -15.54
C GLU A 76 -0.26 4.06 -14.86
N ARG A 77 -0.81 3.20 -14.01
CA ARG A 77 -2.01 3.49 -13.22
C ARG A 77 -1.70 4.16 -11.90
N CYS A 78 -0.43 4.31 -11.57
CA CYS A 78 -0.01 4.90 -10.31
C CYS A 78 0.31 6.37 -10.48
N SER A 79 -0.12 7.17 -9.51
CA SER A 79 0.29 8.56 -9.39
C SER A 79 1.19 8.66 -8.19
N ALA A 80 2.43 9.05 -8.41
CA ALA A 80 3.38 9.20 -7.32
C ALA A 80 3.02 10.41 -6.45
N THR A 81 3.15 10.24 -5.15
CA THR A 81 3.06 11.33 -4.19
C THR A 81 4.43 11.49 -3.53
N ASP A 82 4.61 12.57 -2.80
CA ASP A 82 5.85 12.77 -2.03
C ASP A 82 5.82 12.02 -0.69
N GLY A 83 4.70 11.34 -0.39
CA GLY A 83 4.54 10.65 0.87
C GLY A 83 5.37 9.37 0.95
N ARG A 84 5.85 9.06 2.14
CA ARG A 84 6.58 7.84 2.44
C ARG A 84 6.07 7.24 3.73
N ILE A 85 5.93 5.92 3.73
CA ILE A 85 5.61 5.18 4.95
C ILE A 85 6.90 4.98 5.75
N GLY A 86 6.81 5.24 7.05
CA GLY A 86 7.94 5.06 7.96
C GLY A 86 8.29 3.58 8.17
N ALA A 87 9.48 3.38 8.77
CA ALA A 87 10.03 2.03 8.95
C ALA A 87 9.13 1.13 9.80
N VAL A 88 8.46 1.67 10.80
CA VAL A 88 7.60 0.86 11.69
C VAL A 88 6.47 0.22 10.89
N VAL A 89 5.74 1.01 10.11
CA VAL A 89 4.63 0.48 9.30
C VAL A 89 5.16 -0.46 8.22
N SER A 90 6.28 -0.13 7.59
CA SER A 90 6.90 -1.00 6.58
C SER A 90 7.22 -2.37 7.16
N HIS A 91 7.80 -2.43 8.36
CA HIS A 91 8.10 -3.69 9.03
C HIS A 91 6.84 -4.45 9.41
N GLN A 92 5.81 -3.75 9.86
CA GLN A 92 4.53 -4.37 10.17
C GLN A 92 3.91 -5.02 8.93
N ILE A 93 4.01 -4.36 7.78
CA ILE A 93 3.50 -4.92 6.52
C ILE A 93 4.26 -6.21 6.17
N LEU A 94 5.58 -6.20 6.27
CA LEU A 94 6.40 -7.38 6.00
C LEU A 94 6.07 -8.52 6.95
N ASP A 95 5.89 -8.23 8.24
CA ASP A 95 5.54 -9.24 9.24
C ASP A 95 4.18 -9.86 8.93
N VAL A 96 3.21 -9.05 8.53
CA VAL A 96 1.88 -9.55 8.17
C VAL A 96 1.93 -10.38 6.89
N LEU A 97 2.72 -9.96 5.90
CA LEU A 97 2.91 -10.75 4.68
C LEU A 97 3.51 -12.12 4.99
N ALA A 98 4.50 -12.16 5.87
CA ALA A 98 5.10 -13.42 6.30
C ALA A 98 4.05 -14.31 6.99
N MET A 99 3.22 -13.73 7.84
CA MET A 99 2.14 -14.44 8.51
C MET A 99 1.13 -15.01 7.51
N ILE A 100 0.68 -14.20 6.57
CA ILE A 100 -0.34 -14.59 5.59
C ILE A 100 0.17 -15.71 4.67
N THR A 101 1.42 -15.62 4.27
CA THR A 101 2.03 -16.57 3.34
C THR A 101 2.57 -17.80 4.02
N GLY A 102 2.63 -17.81 5.35
CA GLY A 102 3.24 -18.90 6.11
C GLY A 102 4.76 -18.95 5.97
N MET A 103 5.39 -17.90 5.49
CA MET A 103 6.84 -17.81 5.40
C MET A 103 7.42 -17.49 6.77
N PRO A 104 8.52 -18.15 7.17
CA PRO A 104 9.19 -17.83 8.45
C PRO A 104 9.84 -16.46 8.44
#